data_2d301914095ab14c73177a60a96db5fd
#
_entry.id   2d301914095ab14c73177a60a96db5fd
#
_cell.length_a   1.000
_cell.length_b   1.000
_cell.length_c   1.000
_cell.angle_alpha   90.00
_cell.angle_beta   90.00
_cell.angle_gamma   90.00
#
_symmetry.space_group_name_H-M   'P 1'
#
loop_
_entity.id
_entity.type
_entity.pdbx_description
1 polymer ?
#
loop_
_entity_poly.entity_id
_entity_poly.type
_entity_poly.pdbx_seq_one_letter_code
_entity_poly.pdbx_strand_id
1 'polypeptide(L)'
;MASDREDFTLCGPSHLTNLDWAIESHQRCVAACLVQGIYIVERDRQLQREGSQALASPWWDSFHFKLIRRLIDDADFSIFGAIYEFKPPQQDTTTITTVDSKAPRYVIAFRGTLTKPDSISRDLELDIHIIRNGLHRTSRFDIAMQAVRSMATSVGASNLWLTGHSMGAAMALLAGKTLAKTGVYVKSFLFNPPFVSPPIERISNERVRSGLRIAGSLVTAGLAFSRTLKQAQQPQQQQQQLQERNLSEDPLKALSLWLPDIHVNPGDHLCSEYIGFFEHRGNMEQLGYGAGIVERMAMQHSLGGLLMDAMGVSNAVDVQEPVHVIPSAKLIVNRTASEDYKEAHGIHQWWRDDQDLVSNIYLFK
;
A
#
# COMPACT_ATOMS: atom_id res chain seq x y z
N MET A 1 -19.59 20.05 15.11
CA MET A 1 -19.01 19.31 16.25
C MET A 1 -17.98 18.34 15.69
N ALA A 2 -16.84 18.15 16.37
CA ALA A 2 -15.89 17.11 16.01
C ALA A 2 -16.59 15.75 16.16
N SER A 3 -16.34 14.82 15.24
CA SER A 3 -16.79 13.44 15.40
C SER A 3 -16.00 12.81 16.54
N ASP A 4 -16.62 12.00 17.40
CA ASP A 4 -15.94 11.27 18.48
C ASP A 4 -14.71 10.51 17.99
N ARG A 5 -14.68 10.13 16.70
CA ARG A 5 -13.54 9.46 16.03
C ARG A 5 -12.34 10.38 15.77
N GLU A 6 -12.42 11.67 16.01
CA GLU A 6 -11.32 12.63 15.84
C GLU A 6 -10.54 12.86 17.13
N ASP A 7 -11.16 12.60 18.28
CA ASP A 7 -10.55 12.80 19.60
C ASP A 7 -9.74 11.54 20.00
N PHE A 8 -8.43 11.73 20.14
CA PHE A 8 -7.51 10.64 20.53
C PHE A 8 -7.85 10.05 21.89
N THR A 9 -8.34 10.85 22.83
CA THR A 9 -8.67 10.38 24.18
C THR A 9 -9.90 9.47 24.20
N LEU A 10 -10.80 9.64 23.22
CA LEU A 10 -12.04 8.86 23.11
C LEU A 10 -11.86 7.60 22.26
N CYS A 11 -11.08 7.67 21.19
CA CYS A 11 -11.02 6.59 20.21
C CYS A 11 -9.61 6.10 19.86
N GLY A 12 -8.57 6.68 20.45
CA GLY A 12 -7.19 6.18 20.29
C GLY A 12 -6.97 4.83 20.98
N PRO A 13 -5.81 4.19 20.80
CA PRO A 13 -5.50 2.88 21.37
C PRO A 13 -5.21 2.97 22.88
N SER A 14 -6.23 3.07 23.70
CA SER A 14 -6.12 3.17 25.18
C SER A 14 -5.42 1.97 25.82
N HIS A 15 -5.40 0.82 25.14
CA HIS A 15 -4.69 -0.40 25.57
C HIS A 15 -3.18 -0.29 25.41
N LEU A 16 -2.68 0.62 24.56
CA LEU A 16 -1.27 0.78 24.25
C LEU A 16 -0.56 1.70 25.27
N THR A 17 -0.62 1.32 26.54
CA THR A 17 -0.03 2.11 27.64
C THR A 17 1.49 1.99 27.73
N ASN A 18 2.04 0.89 27.21
CA ASN A 18 3.48 0.63 27.19
C ASN A 18 3.91 0.15 25.81
N LEU A 19 4.56 1.02 25.05
CA LEU A 19 4.95 0.76 23.67
C LEU A 19 6.19 -0.12 23.61
N ASP A 20 6.08 -1.30 23.00
CA ASP A 20 7.19 -2.19 22.66
C ASP A 20 7.34 -2.32 21.14
N TRP A 21 8.42 -1.80 20.60
CA TRP A 21 8.72 -1.84 19.18
C TRP A 21 9.07 -3.24 18.65
N ALA A 22 9.28 -4.24 19.52
CA ALA A 22 9.43 -5.63 19.11
C ALA A 22 8.10 -6.30 18.73
N ILE A 23 6.98 -5.76 19.21
CA ILE A 23 5.63 -6.30 19.03
C ILE A 23 5.02 -5.71 17.78
N GLU A 24 4.71 -6.56 16.79
CA GLU A 24 4.14 -6.14 15.49
C GLU A 24 2.77 -5.45 15.61
N SER A 25 1.93 -5.88 16.55
CA SER A 25 0.64 -5.22 16.79
C SER A 25 0.81 -3.79 17.28
N HIS A 26 1.82 -3.49 18.09
CA HIS A 26 2.15 -2.14 18.52
C HIS A 26 2.62 -1.28 17.34
N GLN A 27 3.50 -1.84 16.49
CA GLN A 27 3.97 -1.15 15.28
C GLN A 27 2.80 -0.82 14.35
N ARG A 28 1.87 -1.78 14.13
CA ARG A 28 0.65 -1.58 13.34
C ARG A 28 -0.21 -0.47 13.92
N CYS A 29 -0.51 -0.51 15.23
CA CYS A 29 -1.32 0.50 15.91
C CYS A 29 -0.72 1.90 15.73
N VAL A 30 0.57 2.06 15.97
CA VAL A 30 1.25 3.35 15.80
C VAL A 30 1.19 3.81 14.34
N ALA A 31 1.51 2.93 13.38
CA ALA A 31 1.46 3.28 11.96
C ALA A 31 0.08 3.76 11.54
N ALA A 32 -1.00 3.11 12.01
CA ALA A 32 -2.37 3.52 11.75
C ALA A 32 -2.73 4.86 12.40
N CYS A 33 -2.30 5.08 13.65
CA CYS A 33 -2.51 6.35 14.36
C CYS A 33 -1.79 7.53 13.67
N LEU A 34 -0.58 7.33 13.17
CA LEU A 34 0.13 8.37 12.41
C LEU A 34 -0.61 8.74 11.12
N VAL A 35 -1.24 7.77 10.45
CA VAL A 35 -2.12 8.04 9.28
C VAL A 35 -3.37 8.80 9.72
N GLN A 36 -4.02 8.39 10.82
CA GLN A 36 -5.17 9.11 11.37
C GLN A 36 -4.81 10.56 11.70
N GLY A 37 -3.64 10.79 12.27
CA GLY A 37 -3.14 12.15 12.55
C GLY A 37 -3.19 13.05 11.33
N ILE A 38 -2.91 12.54 10.12
CA ILE A 38 -2.97 13.35 8.89
C ILE A 38 -4.42 13.67 8.51
N TYR A 39 -5.35 12.72 8.69
CA TYR A 39 -6.78 12.99 8.50
C TYR A 39 -7.23 14.15 9.40
N ILE A 40 -6.78 14.14 10.66
CA ILE A 40 -7.17 15.17 11.62
C ILE A 40 -6.46 16.51 11.33
N VAL A 41 -5.18 16.51 10.94
CA VAL A 41 -4.48 17.75 10.50
C VAL A 41 -5.23 18.43 9.35
N GLU A 42 -5.68 17.66 8.36
CA GLU A 42 -6.43 18.24 7.25
C GLU A 42 -7.82 18.72 7.70
N ARG A 43 -8.49 18.00 8.62
CA ARG A 43 -9.74 18.46 9.22
C ARG A 43 -9.57 19.71 10.06
N ASP A 44 -8.50 19.80 10.88
CA ASP A 44 -8.17 21.00 11.63
C ASP A 44 -8.01 22.19 10.70
N ARG A 45 -7.29 22.00 9.56
CA ARG A 45 -7.15 23.02 8.53
C ARG A 45 -8.49 23.45 7.93
N GLN A 46 -9.35 22.49 7.53
CA GLN A 46 -10.67 22.77 6.92
C GLN A 46 -11.63 23.46 7.88
N LEU A 47 -11.58 23.13 9.17
CA LEU A 47 -12.42 23.67 10.22
C LEU A 47 -11.79 24.84 10.96
N GLN A 48 -10.59 25.27 10.54
CA GLN A 48 -9.83 26.37 11.15
C GLN A 48 -9.62 26.17 12.65
N ARG A 49 -9.41 24.91 13.08
CA ARG A 49 -9.10 24.58 14.48
C ARG A 49 -7.61 24.81 14.74
N GLU A 50 -7.31 25.71 15.68
CA GLU A 50 -5.94 26.09 16.05
C GLU A 50 -5.74 26.05 17.56
N GLY A 51 -4.49 25.97 17.99
CA GLY A 51 -4.12 25.96 19.41
C GLY A 51 -4.80 24.83 20.19
N SER A 52 -5.52 25.17 21.25
CA SER A 52 -6.24 24.19 22.10
C SER A 52 -7.45 23.55 21.43
N GLN A 53 -7.90 24.04 20.29
CA GLN A 53 -9.00 23.46 19.52
C GLN A 53 -8.54 22.42 18.50
N ALA A 54 -7.23 22.39 18.16
CA ALA A 54 -6.67 21.42 17.26
C ALA A 54 -6.62 20.03 17.91
N LEU A 55 -7.05 19.01 17.17
CA LEU A 55 -7.17 17.63 17.68
C LEU A 55 -6.07 16.70 17.17
N ALA A 56 -5.21 17.19 16.27
CA ALA A 56 -4.29 16.34 15.53
C ALA A 56 -3.09 15.86 16.35
N SER A 57 -2.49 16.73 17.18
CA SER A 57 -1.18 16.44 17.79
C SER A 57 -1.14 15.19 18.67
N PRO A 58 -2.17 14.84 19.48
CA PRO A 58 -2.13 13.62 20.29
C PRO A 58 -1.94 12.33 19.48
N TRP A 59 -2.32 12.31 18.21
CA TRP A 59 -2.20 11.14 17.35
C TRP A 59 -0.75 10.74 17.04
N TRP A 60 0.22 11.60 17.27
CA TRP A 60 1.64 11.29 17.13
C TRP A 60 2.45 11.57 18.39
N ASP A 61 2.10 12.61 19.17
CA ASP A 61 2.80 12.98 20.40
C ASP A 61 2.74 11.87 21.44
N SER A 62 1.61 11.15 21.51
CA SER A 62 1.41 10.00 22.42
C SER A 62 2.38 8.85 22.17
N PHE A 63 2.99 8.77 20.99
CA PHE A 63 3.97 7.76 20.60
C PHE A 63 5.37 8.32 20.44
N HIS A 64 5.62 9.51 20.99
CA HIS A 64 6.90 10.21 20.92
C HIS A 64 7.35 10.55 19.49
N PHE A 65 6.42 10.77 18.58
CA PHE A 65 6.72 11.32 17.27
C PHE A 65 6.50 12.83 17.24
N LYS A 66 7.28 13.50 16.40
CA LYS A 66 7.12 14.91 16.05
C LYS A 66 6.81 15.03 14.57
N LEU A 67 5.75 15.74 14.22
CA LEU A 67 5.48 16.11 12.85
C LEU A 67 6.52 17.15 12.40
N ILE A 68 7.35 16.81 11.41
CA ILE A 68 8.43 17.67 10.93
C ILE A 68 8.12 18.33 9.58
N ARG A 69 7.26 17.69 8.76
CA ARG A 69 6.87 18.23 7.46
C ARG A 69 5.48 17.74 7.06
N ARG A 70 4.64 18.66 6.59
CA ARG A 70 3.38 18.36 5.90
C ARG A 70 3.64 18.21 4.41
N LEU A 71 2.99 17.25 3.77
CA LEU A 71 2.97 17.08 2.32
C LEU A 71 1.66 17.67 1.82
N ILE A 72 1.75 18.71 1.02
CA ILE A 72 0.63 19.54 0.60
C ILE A 72 0.50 19.41 -0.92
N ASP A 73 -0.71 19.20 -1.41
CA ASP A 73 -1.01 19.15 -2.84
C ASP A 73 -0.98 20.57 -3.43
N ASP A 74 -0.26 20.72 -4.53
CA ASP A 74 -0.15 22.03 -5.22
C ASP A 74 -1.46 22.44 -5.91
N ALA A 75 -2.38 21.50 -6.15
CA ALA A 75 -3.61 21.75 -6.87
C ALA A 75 -4.73 22.33 -5.99
N ASP A 76 -4.88 21.82 -4.75
CA ASP A 76 -5.97 22.20 -3.85
C ASP A 76 -5.51 22.59 -2.44
N PHE A 77 -4.20 22.62 -2.22
CA PHE A 77 -3.55 22.92 -0.94
C PHE A 77 -3.97 22.01 0.20
N SER A 78 -4.54 20.83 -0.10
CA SER A 78 -4.88 19.84 0.92
C SER A 78 -3.64 19.14 1.45
N ILE A 79 -3.64 18.83 2.75
CA ILE A 79 -2.57 18.07 3.38
C ILE A 79 -2.90 16.59 3.18
N PHE A 80 -2.13 15.89 2.36
CA PHE A 80 -2.36 14.48 2.03
C PHE A 80 -1.37 13.53 2.69
N GLY A 81 -0.29 14.07 3.26
CA GLY A 81 0.72 13.28 3.93
C GLY A 81 1.54 14.08 4.92
N ALA A 82 2.37 13.39 5.68
CA ALA A 82 3.30 14.00 6.62
C ALA A 82 4.55 13.14 6.81
N ILE A 83 5.65 13.81 7.22
CA ILE A 83 6.86 13.17 7.70
C ILE A 83 6.92 13.37 9.20
N TYR A 84 7.06 12.27 9.93
CA TYR A 84 7.22 12.24 11.37
C TYR A 84 8.62 11.79 11.74
N GLU A 85 9.17 12.34 12.81
CA GLU A 85 10.45 11.96 13.41
C GLU A 85 10.20 11.39 14.81
N PHE A 86 10.74 10.22 15.10
CA PHE A 86 10.68 9.62 16.42
C PHE A 86 11.65 10.33 17.37
N LYS A 87 11.14 10.79 18.49
CA LYS A 87 11.87 11.48 19.57
C LYS A 87 11.61 10.75 20.87
N PRO A 88 12.36 9.68 21.17
CA PRO A 88 12.18 8.96 22.42
C PRO A 88 12.35 9.91 23.62
N PRO A 89 11.61 9.69 24.73
CA PRO A 89 11.83 10.44 25.95
C PRO A 89 13.29 10.32 26.37
N GLN A 90 13.87 11.42 26.84
CA GLN A 90 15.23 11.40 27.37
C GLN A 90 15.24 10.51 28.63
N GLN A 91 15.72 9.28 28.47
CA GLN A 91 16.00 8.42 29.60
C GLN A 91 17.37 8.81 30.15
N ASP A 92 17.47 8.86 31.47
CA ASP A 92 18.75 8.99 32.15
C ASP A 92 19.75 7.95 31.62
N THR A 93 20.94 8.38 31.30
CA THR A 93 22.01 7.80 30.46
C THR A 93 22.52 6.40 30.86
N THR A 94 21.82 5.66 31.73
CA THR A 94 22.31 4.39 32.27
C THR A 94 21.64 3.12 31.75
N THR A 95 20.56 3.23 30.95
CA THR A 95 19.90 2.03 30.39
C THR A 95 19.50 2.28 28.94
N ILE A 96 20.44 2.09 28.01
CA ILE A 96 20.08 1.86 26.60
C ILE A 96 19.39 0.49 26.56
N THR A 97 18.09 0.47 26.69
CA THR A 97 17.33 -0.75 26.49
C THR A 97 17.31 -1.06 24.99
N THR A 98 17.64 -2.29 24.64
CA THR A 98 17.64 -2.85 23.27
C THR A 98 16.27 -2.75 22.58
N VAL A 99 15.24 -2.26 23.26
CA VAL A 99 13.85 -2.12 22.81
C VAL A 99 13.70 -1.01 21.77
N ASP A 100 14.48 0.08 21.88
CA ASP A 100 14.37 1.21 20.92
C ASP A 100 15.04 0.92 19.56
N SER A 101 15.80 -0.17 19.43
CA SER A 101 16.53 -0.50 18.20
C SER A 101 15.61 -0.87 17.02
N LYS A 102 14.33 -1.22 17.27
CA LYS A 102 13.33 -1.55 16.23
C LYS A 102 12.38 -0.41 15.90
N ALA A 103 12.44 0.71 16.62
CA ALA A 103 11.67 1.90 16.31
C ALA A 103 12.14 2.52 14.98
N PRO A 104 11.25 3.01 14.12
CA PRO A 104 11.65 3.79 12.96
C PRO A 104 12.17 5.15 13.44
N ARG A 105 13.22 5.65 12.81
CA ARG A 105 13.63 7.03 13.06
C ARG A 105 12.68 8.03 12.40
N TYR A 106 12.16 7.67 11.22
CA TYR A 106 11.21 8.49 10.48
C TYR A 106 10.07 7.63 9.94
N VAL A 107 8.90 8.24 9.85
CA VAL A 107 7.71 7.66 9.19
C VAL A 107 7.16 8.66 8.20
N ILE A 108 6.95 8.23 6.96
CA ILE A 108 6.17 8.97 5.98
C ILE A 108 4.81 8.33 5.90
N ALA A 109 3.78 9.10 6.23
CA ALA A 109 2.41 8.63 6.27
C ALA A 109 1.54 9.40 5.25
N PHE A 110 0.57 8.70 4.65
CA PHE A 110 -0.35 9.25 3.66
C PHE A 110 -1.80 8.92 4.04
N ARG A 111 -2.68 9.92 4.03
CA ARG A 111 -4.11 9.71 4.17
C ARG A 111 -4.77 9.34 2.85
N GLY A 112 -5.92 8.70 2.90
CA GLY A 112 -6.83 8.57 1.78
C GLY A 112 -7.68 9.81 1.55
N THR A 113 -8.71 9.67 0.73
CA THR A 113 -9.66 10.74 0.43
C THR A 113 -10.51 11.05 1.66
N LEU A 114 -10.77 12.35 1.90
CA LEU A 114 -11.73 12.79 2.90
C LEU A 114 -13.13 12.75 2.27
N THR A 115 -13.86 11.71 2.55
CA THR A 115 -15.23 11.55 2.03
C THR A 115 -16.24 12.23 2.93
N LYS A 116 -17.27 12.84 2.33
CA LYS A 116 -18.47 13.24 3.07
C LYS A 116 -19.34 12.00 3.30
N PRO A 117 -20.10 11.93 4.39
CA PRO A 117 -20.92 10.76 4.69
C PRO A 117 -21.84 10.31 3.55
N ASP A 118 -22.30 11.26 2.73
CA ASP A 118 -23.28 11.02 1.65
C ASP A 118 -22.63 10.73 0.28
N SER A 119 -21.30 10.89 0.13
CA SER A 119 -20.60 10.74 -1.16
C SER A 119 -19.57 9.61 -1.18
N ILE A 120 -19.46 8.82 -0.11
CA ILE A 120 -18.39 7.84 0.08
C ILE A 120 -18.21 6.91 -1.13
N SER A 121 -19.29 6.31 -1.66
CA SER A 121 -19.20 5.39 -2.80
C SER A 121 -18.68 6.08 -4.06
N ARG A 122 -19.13 7.31 -4.33
CA ARG A 122 -18.74 8.08 -5.52
C ARG A 122 -17.27 8.54 -5.42
N ASP A 123 -16.85 9.01 -4.25
CA ASP A 123 -15.48 9.49 -4.04
C ASP A 123 -14.48 8.33 -4.17
N LEU A 124 -14.84 7.13 -3.69
CA LEU A 124 -14.02 5.93 -3.83
C LEU A 124 -13.97 5.39 -5.26
N GLU A 125 -15.06 5.50 -6.05
CA GLU A 125 -15.04 5.17 -7.48
C GLU A 125 -14.09 6.11 -8.24
N LEU A 126 -14.07 7.40 -7.91
CA LEU A 126 -13.13 8.36 -8.46
C LEU A 126 -11.69 8.01 -8.09
N ASP A 127 -11.44 7.58 -6.85
CA ASP A 127 -10.13 7.15 -6.38
C ASP A 127 -9.63 5.94 -7.18
N ILE A 128 -10.48 4.93 -7.39
CA ILE A 128 -10.15 3.77 -8.24
C ILE A 128 -9.83 4.22 -9.66
N HIS A 129 -10.59 5.16 -10.21
CA HIS A 129 -10.35 5.70 -11.55
C HIS A 129 -8.99 6.40 -11.65
N ILE A 130 -8.61 7.19 -10.65
CA ILE A 130 -7.30 7.86 -10.57
C ILE A 130 -6.17 6.82 -10.48
N ILE A 131 -6.31 5.81 -9.62
CA ILE A 131 -5.31 4.76 -9.49
C ILE A 131 -5.13 3.98 -10.80
N ARG A 132 -6.24 3.65 -11.46
CA ARG A 132 -6.24 2.89 -12.71
C ARG A 132 -5.63 3.67 -13.86
N ASN A 133 -5.91 4.97 -13.96
CA ASN A 133 -5.55 5.79 -15.12
C ASN A 133 -4.26 6.59 -14.96
N GLY A 134 -3.61 6.53 -13.80
CA GLY A 134 -2.32 7.17 -13.67
C GLY A 134 -2.04 7.88 -12.38
N LEU A 135 -2.17 7.20 -11.23
CA LEU A 135 -1.73 7.73 -9.93
C LEU A 135 -0.32 8.33 -10.01
N HIS A 136 0.59 7.68 -10.75
CA HIS A 136 1.97 8.11 -10.98
C HIS A 136 2.12 9.44 -11.73
N ARG A 137 1.05 9.95 -12.36
CA ARG A 137 1.02 11.22 -13.10
C ARG A 137 0.40 12.35 -12.27
N THR A 138 0.03 12.08 -11.03
CA THR A 138 -0.56 13.10 -10.16
C THR A 138 0.54 13.89 -9.45
N SER A 139 0.32 15.20 -9.26
CA SER A 139 1.21 16.08 -8.47
C SER A 139 1.44 15.53 -7.06
N ARG A 140 0.39 14.98 -6.43
CA ARG A 140 0.50 14.32 -5.11
C ARG A 140 1.52 13.20 -5.11
N PHE A 141 1.51 12.34 -6.14
CA PHE A 141 2.46 11.24 -6.20
C PHE A 141 3.89 11.74 -6.45
N ASP A 142 4.08 12.76 -7.29
CA ASP A 142 5.39 13.34 -7.53
C ASP A 142 5.98 13.92 -6.24
N ILE A 143 5.18 14.70 -5.48
CA ILE A 143 5.58 15.23 -4.18
C ILE A 143 5.88 14.10 -3.19
N ALA A 144 5.02 13.07 -3.11
CA ALA A 144 5.22 11.91 -2.26
C ALA A 144 6.51 11.17 -2.62
N MET A 145 6.74 10.89 -3.90
CA MET A 145 7.91 10.15 -4.38
C MET A 145 9.21 10.92 -4.14
N GLN A 146 9.20 12.25 -4.34
CA GLN A 146 10.34 13.10 -4.02
C GLN A 146 10.67 13.05 -2.52
N ALA A 147 9.65 13.16 -1.65
CA ALA A 147 9.82 13.06 -0.20
C ALA A 147 10.39 11.69 0.21
N VAL A 148 9.83 10.60 -0.33
CA VAL A 148 10.26 9.23 -0.03
C VAL A 148 11.70 8.99 -0.48
N ARG A 149 12.07 9.38 -1.71
CA ARG A 149 13.44 9.24 -2.22
C ARG A 149 14.44 10.05 -1.40
N SER A 150 14.12 11.31 -1.11
CA SER A 150 14.98 12.18 -0.31
C SER A 150 15.23 11.61 1.07
N MET A 151 14.18 11.12 1.76
CA MET A 151 14.32 10.52 3.08
C MET A 151 15.08 9.19 3.02
N ALA A 152 14.76 8.30 2.09
CA ALA A 152 15.46 7.02 1.95
C ALA A 152 16.97 7.21 1.68
N THR A 153 17.34 8.23 0.90
CA THR A 153 18.75 8.58 0.62
C THR A 153 19.43 9.19 1.84
N SER A 154 18.75 10.08 2.57
CA SER A 154 19.38 10.84 3.66
C SER A 154 19.51 10.05 4.96
N VAL A 155 18.55 9.17 5.28
CA VAL A 155 18.52 8.46 6.57
C VAL A 155 18.69 6.94 6.44
N GLY A 156 18.63 6.40 5.22
CA GLY A 156 18.65 4.97 4.94
C GLY A 156 17.28 4.30 5.11
N ALA A 157 17.03 3.26 4.30
CA ALA A 157 15.75 2.56 4.26
C ALA A 157 15.38 1.88 5.59
N SER A 158 16.37 1.39 6.34
CA SER A 158 16.16 0.72 7.65
C SER A 158 15.61 1.65 8.74
N ASN A 159 15.84 2.96 8.60
CA ASN A 159 15.39 3.99 9.55
C ASN A 159 14.07 4.64 9.13
N LEU A 160 13.48 4.20 8.00
CA LEU A 160 12.29 4.80 7.40
C LEU A 160 11.16 3.78 7.33
N TRP A 161 9.95 4.19 7.71
CA TRP A 161 8.72 3.47 7.40
C TRP A 161 7.86 4.27 6.44
N LEU A 162 7.12 3.54 5.59
CA LEU A 162 6.03 4.07 4.81
C LEU A 162 4.71 3.55 5.38
N THR A 163 3.71 4.41 5.47
CA THR A 163 2.38 3.97 5.88
C THR A 163 1.31 4.77 5.13
N GLY A 164 0.16 4.16 4.94
CA GLY A 164 -0.96 4.85 4.30
C GLY A 164 -2.26 4.08 4.40
N HIS A 165 -3.36 4.78 4.16
CA HIS A 165 -4.70 4.22 4.17
C HIS A 165 -5.43 4.55 2.87
N SER A 166 -6.18 3.58 2.31
CA SER A 166 -6.98 3.77 1.10
C SER A 166 -6.13 4.31 -0.06
N MET A 167 -6.46 5.42 -0.68
CA MET A 167 -5.64 6.10 -1.70
C MET A 167 -4.20 6.37 -1.21
N GLY A 168 -4.03 6.75 0.06
CA GLY A 168 -2.70 6.93 0.66
C GLY A 168 -1.91 5.63 0.75
N ALA A 169 -2.58 4.48 0.94
CA ALA A 169 -1.94 3.17 0.87
C ALA A 169 -1.50 2.82 -0.56
N ALA A 170 -2.28 3.19 -1.59
CA ALA A 170 -1.86 3.05 -2.98
C ALA A 170 -0.61 3.90 -3.29
N MET A 171 -0.53 5.12 -2.75
CA MET A 171 0.65 5.97 -2.89
C MET A 171 1.88 5.38 -2.20
N ALA A 172 1.74 4.90 -0.96
CA ALA A 172 2.80 4.23 -0.21
C ALA A 172 3.27 2.94 -0.91
N LEU A 173 2.32 2.15 -1.44
CA LEU A 173 2.58 0.93 -2.20
C LEU A 173 3.39 1.24 -3.47
N LEU A 174 2.97 2.23 -4.25
CA LEU A 174 3.65 2.60 -5.49
C LEU A 174 5.05 3.18 -5.22
N ALA A 175 5.21 3.99 -4.17
CA ALA A 175 6.50 4.53 -3.77
C ALA A 175 7.46 3.44 -3.27
N GLY A 176 6.99 2.53 -2.39
CA GLY A 176 7.77 1.39 -1.91
C GLY A 176 8.17 0.43 -3.04
N LYS A 177 7.23 0.12 -3.95
CA LYS A 177 7.47 -0.68 -5.15
C LYS A 177 8.52 -0.06 -6.07
N THR A 178 8.49 1.27 -6.24
CA THR A 178 9.46 2.00 -7.06
C THR A 178 10.86 1.94 -6.45
N LEU A 179 10.99 2.08 -5.13
CA LEU A 179 12.27 1.92 -4.43
C LEU A 179 12.77 0.47 -4.48
N ALA A 180 11.87 -0.49 -4.24
CA ALA A 180 12.23 -1.91 -4.22
C ALA A 180 12.82 -2.40 -5.54
N LYS A 181 12.35 -1.88 -6.67
CA LYS A 181 12.92 -2.15 -8.01
C LYS A 181 14.37 -1.68 -8.14
N THR A 182 14.81 -0.76 -7.30
CA THR A 182 16.21 -0.28 -7.24
C THR A 182 17.01 -0.91 -6.08
N GLY A 183 16.48 -1.96 -5.45
CA GLY A 183 17.13 -2.64 -4.33
C GLY A 183 17.00 -1.94 -2.98
N VAL A 184 16.12 -0.94 -2.85
CA VAL A 184 15.90 -0.20 -1.60
C VAL A 184 14.58 -0.64 -0.97
N TYR A 185 14.66 -1.39 0.14
CA TYR A 185 13.51 -2.00 0.79
C TYR A 185 13.12 -1.23 2.05
N VAL A 186 11.95 -0.57 2.00
CA VAL A 186 11.42 0.21 3.12
C VAL A 186 10.27 -0.56 3.76
N LYS A 187 10.28 -0.69 5.08
CA LYS A 187 9.16 -1.29 5.81
C LYS A 187 7.89 -0.48 5.59
N SER A 188 6.80 -1.17 5.20
CA SER A 188 5.60 -0.48 4.74
C SER A 188 4.34 -1.11 5.35
N PHE A 189 3.48 -0.26 5.94
CA PHE A 189 2.17 -0.63 6.49
C PHE A 189 1.09 -0.05 5.59
N LEU A 190 0.37 -0.91 4.88
CA LEU A 190 -0.61 -0.53 3.88
C LEU A 190 -2.01 -0.93 4.36
N PHE A 191 -2.81 0.06 4.77
CA PHE A 191 -4.13 -0.16 5.33
C PHE A 191 -5.20 0.01 4.25
N ASN A 192 -5.98 -1.04 3.99
CA ASN A 192 -7.05 -1.07 3.01
C ASN A 192 -6.61 -0.53 1.62
N PRO A 193 -5.46 -0.98 1.07
CA PRO A 193 -4.99 -0.50 -0.22
C PRO A 193 -5.96 -0.93 -1.33
N PRO A 194 -6.35 -0.04 -2.25
CA PRO A 194 -7.25 -0.40 -3.34
C PRO A 194 -6.63 -1.41 -4.30
N PHE A 195 -7.41 -2.42 -4.66
CA PHE A 195 -7.07 -3.42 -5.66
C PHE A 195 -7.86 -3.18 -6.95
N VAL A 196 -7.18 -2.75 -7.99
CA VAL A 196 -7.81 -2.32 -9.24
C VAL A 196 -7.99 -3.52 -10.18
N SER A 197 -8.99 -4.35 -9.92
CA SER A 197 -9.41 -5.45 -10.80
C SER A 197 -10.93 -5.68 -10.70
N PRO A 198 -11.51 -6.51 -11.58
CA PRO A 198 -12.90 -6.93 -11.38
C PRO A 198 -13.10 -7.57 -10.01
N PRO A 199 -14.22 -7.29 -9.30
CA PRO A 199 -14.45 -7.74 -7.93
C PRO A 199 -14.85 -9.21 -7.89
N ILE A 200 -13.91 -10.12 -8.11
CA ILE A 200 -14.12 -11.57 -8.16
C ILE A 200 -14.51 -12.10 -6.78
N GLU A 201 -13.98 -11.52 -5.69
CA GLU A 201 -14.31 -11.93 -4.33
C GLU A 201 -15.79 -11.75 -3.95
N ARG A 202 -16.54 -10.93 -4.68
CA ARG A 202 -18.01 -10.79 -4.51
C ARG A 202 -18.80 -12.00 -4.99
N ILE A 203 -18.19 -12.89 -5.77
CA ILE A 203 -18.84 -14.09 -6.27
C ILE A 203 -18.90 -15.11 -5.15
N SER A 204 -20.11 -15.48 -4.71
CA SER A 204 -20.32 -16.39 -3.58
C SER A 204 -19.81 -17.81 -3.84
N ASN A 205 -19.76 -18.25 -5.10
CA ASN A 205 -19.34 -19.60 -5.46
C ASN A 205 -17.82 -19.69 -5.61
N GLU A 206 -17.16 -20.37 -4.68
CA GLU A 206 -15.70 -20.53 -4.64
C GLU A 206 -15.11 -21.19 -5.91
N ARG A 207 -15.82 -22.18 -6.48
CA ARG A 207 -15.38 -22.86 -7.72
C ARG A 207 -15.40 -21.90 -8.90
N VAL A 208 -16.40 -21.03 -8.96
CA VAL A 208 -16.52 -20.00 -10.03
C VAL A 208 -15.42 -18.95 -9.85
N ARG A 209 -15.16 -18.49 -8.62
CA ARG A 209 -14.06 -17.56 -8.32
C ARG A 209 -12.71 -18.15 -8.76
N SER A 210 -12.40 -19.37 -8.32
CA SER A 210 -11.17 -20.07 -8.67
C SER A 210 -11.03 -20.25 -10.18
N GLY A 211 -12.10 -20.70 -10.84
CA GLY A 211 -12.12 -20.85 -12.30
C GLY A 211 -11.86 -19.56 -13.08
N LEU A 212 -12.46 -18.45 -12.64
CA LEU A 212 -12.22 -17.13 -13.26
C LEU A 212 -10.77 -16.65 -13.05
N ARG A 213 -10.18 -16.88 -11.88
CA ARG A 213 -8.78 -16.52 -11.61
C ARG A 213 -7.81 -17.35 -12.45
N ILE A 214 -8.03 -18.67 -12.54
CA ILE A 214 -7.22 -19.55 -13.39
C ILE A 214 -7.34 -19.13 -14.86
N ALA A 215 -8.55 -18.89 -15.36
CA ALA A 215 -8.77 -18.45 -16.73
C ALA A 215 -8.08 -17.09 -16.99
N GLY A 216 -8.17 -16.15 -16.05
CA GLY A 216 -7.48 -14.86 -16.12
C GLY A 216 -5.96 -14.99 -16.21
N SER A 217 -5.36 -15.81 -15.35
CA SER A 217 -3.91 -16.08 -15.37
C SER A 217 -3.47 -16.73 -16.68
N LEU A 218 -4.22 -17.71 -17.19
CA LEU A 218 -3.92 -18.39 -18.47
C LEU A 218 -4.01 -17.42 -19.66
N VAL A 219 -5.05 -16.58 -19.72
CA VAL A 219 -5.21 -15.57 -20.79
C VAL A 219 -4.08 -14.57 -20.73
N THR A 220 -3.75 -14.05 -19.54
CA THR A 220 -2.67 -13.08 -19.37
C THR A 220 -1.32 -13.67 -19.77
N ALA A 221 -1.01 -14.89 -19.35
CA ALA A 221 0.21 -15.59 -19.72
C ALA A 221 0.29 -15.88 -21.24
N GLY A 222 -0.84 -16.27 -21.86
CA GLY A 222 -0.90 -16.52 -23.31
C GLY A 222 -0.65 -15.25 -24.12
N LEU A 223 -1.22 -14.12 -23.71
CA LEU A 223 -0.97 -12.82 -24.36
C LEU A 223 0.46 -12.33 -24.15
N ALA A 224 1.03 -12.51 -22.94
CA ALA A 224 2.41 -12.18 -22.65
C ALA A 224 3.39 -13.01 -23.52
N PHE A 225 3.14 -14.31 -23.66
CA PHE A 225 3.93 -15.19 -24.52
C PHE A 225 3.85 -14.77 -26.00
N SER A 226 2.66 -14.44 -26.49
CA SER A 226 2.48 -13.94 -27.86
C SER A 226 3.26 -12.65 -28.13
N ARG A 227 3.36 -11.76 -27.13
CA ARG A 227 4.15 -10.53 -27.21
C ARG A 227 5.65 -10.84 -27.30
N THR A 228 6.14 -11.74 -26.46
CA THR A 228 7.55 -12.18 -26.47
C THR A 228 7.94 -12.76 -27.82
N LEU A 229 7.07 -13.58 -28.45
CA LEU A 229 7.32 -14.13 -29.79
C LEU A 229 7.36 -13.04 -30.86
N LYS A 230 6.47 -12.04 -30.81
CA LYS A 230 6.50 -10.91 -31.76
C LYS A 230 7.77 -10.07 -31.61
N GLN A 231 8.24 -9.85 -30.38
CA GLN A 231 9.50 -9.13 -30.10
C GLN A 231 10.74 -9.91 -30.60
N ALA A 232 10.73 -11.23 -30.48
CA ALA A 232 11.83 -12.09 -30.98
C ALA A 232 11.93 -12.09 -32.50
N GLN A 233 10.93 -11.67 -33.26
CA GLN A 233 10.92 -11.55 -34.71
C GLN A 233 11.37 -10.17 -35.22
N GLN A 234 11.73 -9.23 -34.35
CA GLN A 234 12.25 -7.91 -34.74
C GLN A 234 13.75 -7.92 -35.08
N PRO A 235 14.24 -6.98 -35.92
CA PRO A 235 15.64 -6.96 -36.39
C PRO A 235 16.67 -6.85 -35.26
N GLN A 236 17.81 -7.50 -35.41
CA GLN A 236 18.88 -7.65 -34.41
C GLN A 236 19.40 -6.36 -33.73
N GLN A 237 19.30 -5.20 -34.38
CA GLN A 237 19.74 -3.92 -33.79
C GLN A 237 18.87 -3.45 -32.64
N GLN A 238 17.56 -3.78 -32.63
CA GLN A 238 16.69 -3.50 -31.49
C GLN A 238 16.84 -4.53 -30.36
N GLN A 239 17.26 -5.76 -30.70
CA GLN A 239 17.51 -6.80 -29.70
C GLN A 239 18.72 -6.49 -28.81
N GLN A 240 19.78 -5.88 -29.31
CA GLN A 240 20.95 -5.53 -28.51
C GLN A 240 20.66 -4.44 -27.49
N GLN A 241 19.89 -3.41 -27.84
CA GLN A 241 19.45 -2.38 -26.88
C GLN A 241 18.47 -2.93 -25.82
N LEU A 242 17.69 -3.96 -26.14
CA LEU A 242 16.82 -4.65 -25.20
C LEU A 242 17.60 -5.62 -24.31
N GLN A 243 18.65 -6.29 -24.83
CA GLN A 243 19.54 -7.16 -24.05
C GLN A 243 20.42 -6.38 -23.07
N GLU A 244 20.90 -5.21 -23.41
CA GLU A 244 21.62 -4.33 -22.46
C GLU A 244 20.71 -3.79 -21.35
N ARG A 245 19.41 -3.60 -21.61
CA ARG A 245 18.41 -3.31 -20.58
C ARG A 245 18.07 -4.52 -19.70
N ASN A 246 18.18 -5.74 -20.20
CA ASN A 246 17.90 -6.98 -19.48
C ASN A 246 19.09 -7.50 -18.65
N LEU A 247 20.27 -6.90 -18.77
CA LEU A 247 21.46 -7.21 -17.95
C LEU A 247 21.48 -6.47 -16.61
N SER A 248 20.60 -5.46 -16.39
CA SER A 248 20.31 -4.99 -15.05
C SER A 248 19.41 -6.02 -14.37
N GLU A 249 19.73 -6.40 -13.12
CA GLU A 249 19.04 -7.35 -12.25
C GLU A 249 17.51 -7.36 -12.48
N ASP A 250 16.94 -8.54 -12.71
CA ASP A 250 15.51 -8.71 -13.01
C ASP A 250 14.65 -7.89 -12.02
N PRO A 251 13.95 -6.83 -12.47
CA PRO A 251 13.20 -5.94 -11.58
C PRO A 251 12.16 -6.70 -10.75
N LEU A 252 11.66 -7.83 -11.25
CA LEU A 252 10.74 -8.70 -10.53
C LEU A 252 11.46 -9.41 -9.37
N LYS A 253 12.70 -9.84 -9.58
CA LYS A 253 13.52 -10.46 -8.55
C LYS A 253 13.85 -9.45 -7.45
N ALA A 254 14.25 -8.23 -7.79
CA ALA A 254 14.47 -7.18 -6.81
C ALA A 254 13.17 -6.88 -6.04
N LEU A 255 12.04 -6.75 -6.75
CA LEU A 255 10.74 -6.48 -6.12
C LEU A 255 10.27 -7.63 -5.22
N SER A 256 10.59 -8.89 -5.54
CA SER A 256 10.17 -10.05 -4.74
C SER A 256 10.80 -10.09 -3.35
N LEU A 257 11.90 -9.37 -3.12
CA LEU A 257 12.55 -9.25 -1.81
C LEU A 257 11.88 -8.21 -0.90
N TRP A 258 11.03 -7.36 -1.45
CA TRP A 258 10.24 -6.41 -0.66
C TRP A 258 9.00 -7.09 -0.09
N LEU A 259 8.82 -7.00 1.23
CA LEU A 259 7.72 -7.63 1.97
C LEU A 259 6.91 -6.57 2.72
N PRO A 260 5.98 -5.87 2.06
CA PRO A 260 5.09 -4.94 2.74
C PRO A 260 4.02 -5.66 3.56
N ASP A 261 3.59 -5.04 4.67
CA ASP A 261 2.47 -5.46 5.49
C ASP A 261 1.17 -4.90 4.86
N ILE A 262 0.35 -5.78 4.26
CA ILE A 262 -0.93 -5.41 3.64
C ILE A 262 -2.07 -5.80 4.58
N HIS A 263 -2.83 -4.81 5.01
CA HIS A 263 -3.92 -4.95 5.94
C HIS A 263 -5.25 -4.82 5.20
N VAL A 264 -6.06 -5.86 5.21
CA VAL A 264 -7.32 -5.94 4.47
C VAL A 264 -8.46 -6.44 5.35
N ASN A 265 -9.67 -5.98 5.03
CA ASN A 265 -10.91 -6.45 5.63
C ASN A 265 -11.78 -7.07 4.54
N PRO A 266 -12.30 -8.31 4.70
CA PRO A 266 -13.15 -8.96 3.70
C PRO A 266 -14.43 -8.18 3.38
N GLY A 267 -14.95 -7.38 4.33
CA GLY A 267 -16.11 -6.49 4.15
C GLY A 267 -15.79 -5.25 3.31
N ASP A 268 -14.52 -4.94 3.10
CA ASP A 268 -14.07 -3.82 2.27
C ASP A 268 -13.78 -4.27 0.84
N HIS A 269 -14.71 -4.01 -0.06
CA HIS A 269 -14.63 -4.41 -1.46
C HIS A 269 -13.51 -3.74 -2.25
N LEU A 270 -12.88 -2.68 -1.73
CA LEU A 270 -11.75 -2.04 -2.39
C LEU A 270 -10.47 -2.85 -2.23
N CYS A 271 -10.29 -3.53 -1.10
CA CYS A 271 -9.07 -4.23 -0.78
C CYS A 271 -9.23 -5.76 -0.67
N SER A 272 -10.46 -6.29 -0.56
CA SER A 272 -10.71 -7.72 -0.35
C SER A 272 -10.12 -8.62 -1.46
N GLU A 273 -9.97 -8.09 -2.67
CA GLU A 273 -9.37 -8.83 -3.79
C GLU A 273 -7.91 -9.27 -3.55
N TYR A 274 -7.17 -8.60 -2.64
CA TYR A 274 -5.84 -9.08 -2.22
C TYR A 274 -5.89 -10.47 -1.62
N ILE A 275 -6.96 -10.83 -0.90
CA ILE A 275 -7.14 -12.15 -0.28
C ILE A 275 -7.11 -13.21 -1.37
N GLY A 276 -8.04 -13.14 -2.32
CA GLY A 276 -8.11 -14.11 -3.39
C GLY A 276 -6.92 -14.07 -4.36
N PHE A 277 -6.30 -12.91 -4.55
CA PHE A 277 -5.08 -12.78 -5.35
C PHE A 277 -3.93 -13.61 -4.77
N PHE A 278 -3.65 -13.47 -3.48
CA PHE A 278 -2.56 -14.22 -2.84
C PHE A 278 -2.90 -15.69 -2.62
N GLU A 279 -4.14 -16.02 -2.26
CA GLU A 279 -4.60 -17.41 -2.13
C GLU A 279 -4.52 -18.16 -3.46
N HIS A 280 -4.96 -17.55 -4.56
CA HIS A 280 -4.86 -18.12 -5.90
C HIS A 280 -3.40 -18.43 -6.26
N ARG A 281 -2.48 -17.50 -6.00
CA ARG A 281 -1.05 -17.71 -6.25
C ARG A 281 -0.49 -18.88 -5.45
N GLY A 282 -0.79 -18.94 -4.14
CA GLY A 282 -0.38 -20.05 -3.31
C GLY A 282 -0.88 -21.42 -3.85
N ASN A 283 -2.12 -21.46 -4.33
CA ASN A 283 -2.69 -22.64 -4.95
C ASN A 283 -2.01 -23.01 -6.28
N MET A 284 -1.71 -22.02 -7.13
CA MET A 284 -1.00 -22.24 -8.41
C MET A 284 0.43 -22.77 -8.18
N GLU A 285 1.14 -22.27 -7.16
CA GLU A 285 2.46 -22.79 -6.78
C GLU A 285 2.39 -24.27 -6.36
N GLN A 286 1.34 -24.69 -5.66
CA GLN A 286 1.13 -26.08 -5.25
C GLN A 286 0.78 -27.01 -6.41
N LEU A 287 0.19 -26.51 -7.50
CA LEU A 287 -0.14 -27.29 -8.70
C LEU A 287 1.07 -27.68 -9.56
N GLY A 288 2.25 -27.13 -9.27
CA GLY A 288 3.50 -27.53 -9.86
C GLY A 288 4.13 -26.53 -10.83
N TYR A 289 5.29 -26.90 -11.37
CA TYR A 289 6.22 -26.02 -12.10
C TYR A 289 5.59 -25.26 -13.29
N GLY A 290 4.71 -25.91 -14.05
CA GLY A 290 4.03 -25.28 -15.18
C GLY A 290 3.05 -24.17 -14.78
N ALA A 291 2.34 -24.38 -13.69
CA ALA A 291 1.40 -23.41 -13.14
C ALA A 291 2.13 -22.17 -12.58
N GLY A 292 3.29 -22.37 -11.94
CA GLY A 292 4.14 -21.28 -11.45
C GLY A 292 4.71 -20.39 -12.57
N ILE A 293 5.06 -20.97 -13.74
CA ILE A 293 5.49 -20.18 -14.92
C ILE A 293 4.35 -19.30 -15.43
N VAL A 294 3.14 -19.86 -15.55
CA VAL A 294 1.94 -19.12 -15.99
C VAL A 294 1.69 -17.93 -15.06
N GLU A 295 1.74 -18.16 -13.74
CA GLU A 295 1.52 -17.11 -12.76
C GLU A 295 2.61 -16.03 -12.79
N ARG A 296 3.87 -16.43 -12.99
CA ARG A 296 5.00 -15.49 -13.18
C ARG A 296 4.76 -14.57 -14.38
N MET A 297 4.34 -15.12 -15.51
CA MET A 297 4.01 -14.34 -16.71
C MET A 297 2.81 -13.43 -16.49
N ALA A 298 1.77 -13.92 -15.80
CA ALA A 298 0.58 -13.14 -15.47
C ALA A 298 0.88 -11.96 -14.54
N MET A 299 1.88 -12.08 -13.66
CA MET A 299 2.28 -11.01 -12.75
C MET A 299 3.11 -9.89 -13.43
N GLN A 300 3.83 -10.20 -14.49
CA GLN A 300 4.64 -9.20 -15.21
C GLN A 300 3.77 -8.24 -16.03
N HIS A 301 2.55 -8.63 -16.35
CA HIS A 301 1.67 -7.90 -17.27
C HIS A 301 0.26 -7.75 -16.72
N SER A 302 -0.37 -6.61 -16.99
CA SER A 302 -1.83 -6.49 -16.78
C SER A 302 -2.58 -7.02 -18.00
N LEU A 303 -3.67 -7.74 -17.75
CA LEU A 303 -4.55 -8.24 -18.81
C LEU A 303 -5.03 -7.09 -19.72
N GLY A 304 -5.42 -5.95 -19.12
CA GLY A 304 -5.87 -4.77 -19.87
C GLY A 304 -4.78 -4.18 -20.75
N GLY A 305 -3.54 -4.08 -20.24
CA GLY A 305 -2.39 -3.60 -21.02
C GLY A 305 -2.04 -4.51 -22.19
N LEU A 306 -2.07 -5.83 -21.97
CA LEU A 306 -1.81 -6.81 -23.03
C LEU A 306 -2.90 -6.81 -24.11
N LEU A 307 -4.17 -6.64 -23.73
CA LEU A 307 -5.29 -6.53 -24.69
C LEU A 307 -5.17 -5.26 -25.54
N MET A 308 -4.86 -4.11 -24.94
CA MET A 308 -4.67 -2.85 -25.66
C MET A 308 -3.50 -2.93 -26.65
N ASP A 309 -2.40 -3.57 -26.27
CA ASP A 309 -1.25 -3.83 -27.13
C ASP A 309 -1.63 -4.79 -28.27
N ALA A 310 -2.37 -5.86 -27.99
CA ALA A 310 -2.85 -6.81 -28.99
C ALA A 310 -3.80 -6.17 -30.02
N MET A 311 -4.58 -5.16 -29.61
CA MET A 311 -5.46 -4.38 -30.49
C MET A 311 -4.74 -3.25 -31.23
N GLY A 312 -3.42 -3.06 -31.00
CA GLY A 312 -2.63 -2.00 -31.64
C GLY A 312 -2.97 -0.59 -31.19
N VAL A 313 -3.64 -0.44 -30.04
CA VAL A 313 -4.10 0.85 -29.48
C VAL A 313 -3.07 1.47 -28.54
N SER A 314 -2.08 0.71 -28.06
CA SER A 314 -1.03 1.22 -27.16
C SER A 314 0.23 1.57 -27.92
N ASN A 315 0.71 2.81 -27.78
CA ASN A 315 2.10 3.12 -28.05
C ASN A 315 2.96 2.36 -27.05
N ALA A 316 3.92 1.59 -27.51
CA ALA A 316 4.75 0.62 -26.75
C ALA A 316 5.46 1.20 -25.49
N VAL A 317 5.33 2.48 -25.21
CA VAL A 317 6.02 3.21 -24.13
C VAL A 317 5.19 3.25 -22.83
N ASP A 318 3.89 2.94 -22.84
CA ASP A 318 2.98 3.29 -21.73
C ASP A 318 2.22 2.11 -21.08
N VAL A 319 2.66 0.85 -21.30
CA VAL A 319 2.08 -0.29 -20.58
C VAL A 319 2.66 -0.35 -19.18
N GLN A 320 2.08 0.44 -18.30
CA GLN A 320 2.51 0.52 -16.92
C GLN A 320 1.99 -0.68 -16.11
N GLU A 321 2.90 -1.24 -15.33
CA GLU A 321 2.60 -2.31 -14.39
C GLU A 321 1.55 -1.87 -13.36
N PRO A 322 0.48 -2.64 -13.12
CA PRO A 322 -0.54 -2.26 -12.16
C PRO A 322 0.02 -2.00 -10.77
N VAL A 323 -0.45 -0.94 -10.11
CA VAL A 323 0.02 -0.54 -8.78
C VAL A 323 -0.15 -1.69 -7.77
N HIS A 324 -1.31 -2.35 -7.78
CA HIS A 324 -1.71 -3.39 -6.82
C HIS A 324 -0.98 -4.73 -6.99
N VAL A 325 -0.34 -4.99 -8.12
CA VAL A 325 0.36 -6.26 -8.36
C VAL A 325 1.75 -6.22 -7.72
N ILE A 326 1.96 -7.06 -6.72
CA ILE A 326 3.24 -7.24 -6.02
C ILE A 326 3.55 -8.73 -5.83
N PRO A 327 4.82 -9.13 -5.95
CA PRO A 327 5.21 -10.54 -5.88
C PRO A 327 5.21 -11.12 -4.46
N SER A 328 5.56 -10.35 -3.45
CA SER A 328 5.62 -10.81 -2.06
C SER A 328 4.91 -9.84 -1.14
N ALA A 329 4.26 -10.35 -0.11
CA ALA A 329 3.65 -9.55 0.94
C ALA A 329 3.39 -10.38 2.21
N LYS A 330 3.31 -9.69 3.34
CA LYS A 330 2.64 -10.18 4.52
C LYS A 330 1.20 -9.66 4.49
N LEU A 331 0.24 -10.57 4.27
CA LEU A 331 -1.18 -10.24 4.23
C LEU A 331 -1.78 -10.43 5.62
N ILE A 332 -2.35 -9.37 6.16
CA ILE A 332 -3.04 -9.34 7.45
C ILE A 332 -4.53 -9.12 7.17
N VAL A 333 -5.34 -10.13 7.47
CA VAL A 333 -6.79 -10.13 7.23
C VAL A 333 -7.51 -9.91 8.56
N ASN A 334 -8.29 -8.85 8.66
CA ASN A 334 -9.19 -8.64 9.79
C ASN A 334 -10.51 -9.37 9.54
N ARG A 335 -10.76 -10.44 10.30
CA ARG A 335 -11.97 -11.26 10.22
C ARG A 335 -13.08 -10.81 11.17
N THR A 336 -12.83 -9.81 11.99
CA THR A 336 -13.85 -9.23 12.87
C THR A 336 -15.00 -8.73 12.00
N ALA A 337 -16.22 -9.13 12.36
CA ALA A 337 -17.41 -8.72 11.64
C ALA A 337 -17.56 -7.19 11.69
N SER A 338 -17.78 -6.59 10.54
CA SER A 338 -18.03 -5.16 10.39
C SER A 338 -19.52 -4.95 10.13
N GLU A 339 -20.11 -3.95 10.78
CA GLU A 339 -21.54 -3.65 10.63
C GLU A 339 -21.87 -3.15 9.23
N ASP A 340 -20.98 -2.35 8.67
CA ASP A 340 -21.10 -1.79 7.33
C ASP A 340 -19.75 -1.62 6.63
N TYR A 341 -19.82 -1.17 5.37
CA TYR A 341 -18.64 -0.87 4.57
C TYR A 341 -17.74 0.22 5.18
N LYS A 342 -18.33 1.24 5.84
CA LYS A 342 -17.56 2.34 6.44
C LYS A 342 -16.69 1.85 7.59
N GLU A 343 -17.18 0.87 8.34
CA GLU A 343 -16.43 0.23 9.39
C GLU A 343 -15.36 -0.67 8.84
N ALA A 344 -15.69 -1.50 7.83
CA ALA A 344 -14.74 -2.38 7.16
C ALA A 344 -13.60 -1.62 6.44
N HIS A 345 -13.87 -0.41 5.93
CA HIS A 345 -12.88 0.45 5.27
C HIS A 345 -12.16 1.37 6.24
N GLY A 346 -12.72 1.64 7.42
CA GLY A 346 -12.19 2.64 8.37
C GLY A 346 -10.80 2.31 8.91
N ILE A 347 -9.91 3.31 8.92
CA ILE A 347 -8.55 3.15 9.47
C ILE A 347 -8.56 2.77 10.95
N HIS A 348 -9.60 3.18 11.70
CA HIS A 348 -9.71 2.97 13.14
C HIS A 348 -9.68 1.49 13.55
N GLN A 349 -10.12 0.58 12.69
CA GLN A 349 -10.05 -0.85 12.98
C GLN A 349 -8.62 -1.33 13.25
N TRP A 350 -7.58 -0.68 12.74
CA TRP A 350 -6.21 -1.18 12.77
C TRP A 350 -5.43 -0.87 14.05
N TRP A 351 -6.00 -0.08 14.97
CA TRP A 351 -5.44 0.13 16.30
C TRP A 351 -6.29 -0.42 17.44
N ARG A 352 -7.41 -1.08 17.15
CA ARG A 352 -8.21 -1.77 18.17
C ARG A 352 -7.50 -3.05 18.63
N ASP A 353 -7.76 -3.49 19.86
CA ASP A 353 -7.21 -4.70 20.48
C ASP A 353 -8.14 -5.93 20.38
N ASP A 354 -9.40 -5.72 20.06
CA ASP A 354 -10.46 -6.73 19.96
C ASP A 354 -10.60 -7.35 18.56
N GLN A 355 -9.52 -7.37 17.77
CA GLN A 355 -9.53 -7.80 16.37
C GLN A 355 -9.18 -9.28 16.21
N ASP A 356 -9.94 -10.01 15.39
CA ASP A 356 -9.56 -11.33 14.88
C ASP A 356 -8.69 -11.17 13.62
N LEU A 357 -7.37 -11.11 13.82
CA LEU A 357 -6.40 -10.91 12.76
C LEU A 357 -5.71 -12.22 12.38
N VAL A 358 -5.81 -12.59 11.10
CA VAL A 358 -5.06 -13.69 10.51
C VAL A 358 -3.97 -13.16 9.61
N SER A 359 -2.74 -13.64 9.81
CA SER A 359 -1.56 -13.19 9.06
C SER A 359 -0.94 -14.33 8.28
N ASN A 360 -0.72 -14.14 6.98
CA ASN A 360 -0.03 -15.06 6.09
C ASN A 360 1.09 -14.36 5.32
N ILE A 361 2.22 -15.03 5.16
CA ILE A 361 3.34 -14.55 4.38
C ILE A 361 3.34 -15.25 3.02
N TYR A 362 3.29 -14.46 1.96
CA TYR A 362 3.37 -14.91 0.58
C TYR A 362 4.69 -14.45 -0.01
N LEU A 363 5.57 -15.39 -0.33
CA LEU A 363 6.86 -15.13 -0.94
C LEU A 363 6.82 -15.62 -2.39
N PHE A 364 7.32 -14.79 -3.28
CA PHE A 364 7.52 -15.19 -4.68
C PHE A 364 8.90 -15.81 -4.83
N LYS A 365 8.95 -17.06 -5.32
CA LYS A 365 10.16 -17.88 -5.49
C LYS A 365 10.65 -17.91 -6.93
#